data_faf7f02048aca4e06a24e35e2191bad0
#
_entry.id   faf7f02048aca4e06a24e35e2191bad0
#
_cell.length_a   1.000
_cell.length_b   1.000
_cell.length_c   1.000
_cell.angle_alpha   90.00
_cell.angle_beta   90.00
_cell.angle_gamma   90.00
#
_symmetry.space_group_name_H-M   'P 1'
#
loop_
_entity.id
_entity.type
_entity.pdbx_description
1 polymer ?
#
loop_
_entity_poly.entity_id
_entity_poly.type
_entity_poly.pdbx_seq_one_letter_code
_entity_poly.pdbx_strand_id
1 'polypeptide(L)'
;MCIRDSPTGFMHVGNLRTALYEYLVAKSQNGKFVLRIEDTDRERLVEGAVDVIYDTMKLAGLKHDEGPDIGGDFGPYVQSERKDMYLPYAEQLIKEGKAYRCFCTKERLEKLQEDSVGGGYDRHCRNLPQEEIDRLLAEGTPYVIRQKMPIEGSTTFTDAVFGEITVDNSELQDQILIKTDGYPTYNFANVIDDHTMGITHVVRGCEYLSSTPKYNLLYEAFGWEIPTYIHLPLIMGKDADGNVSKLSKRHGATGFYDLINEGYLPQAIINYIALLGWCPKDNQEIFTLAELEKEFDVSGISKSPSIFDYDKLSWFNGEYLKAMTPEEFTNVCMPYYKKVFGDREMPFEKFAEILQKRTTKLTDIPEMLGFFAELPEYDKELFVNKKSKTNLENAPVVLREAYERLKALPTWDNTSIHDCLINMAVEKELKNGTVMWPVRIAAAGKTVTPGGAVEILDILGREESLKRLEIGLEKLGA
;
A
#
# COMPACT_ATOMS: atom_id res chain seq x y z
N MET A 1 -13.29 5.34 16.26
CA MET A 1 -12.19 5.64 15.29
C MET A 1 -12.78 6.10 13.99
N CYS A 2 -12.16 7.03 13.31
CA CYS A 2 -12.67 7.57 12.04
C CYS A 2 -11.54 7.66 11.03
N ILE A 3 -11.65 6.94 9.91
CA ILE A 3 -10.79 7.21 8.75
C ILE A 3 -11.23 8.54 8.13
N ARG A 4 -10.25 9.42 7.94
CA ARG A 4 -10.42 10.75 7.36
C ARG A 4 -9.69 10.75 6.03
N ASP A 5 -10.43 10.68 4.95
CA ASP A 5 -9.79 10.73 3.65
C ASP A 5 -10.30 11.92 2.84
N SER A 6 -9.35 12.66 2.28
CA SER A 6 -9.64 13.75 1.37
C SER A 6 -9.57 13.20 -0.04
N PRO A 7 -10.62 13.34 -0.86
CA PRO A 7 -10.68 12.78 -2.21
C PRO A 7 -9.75 13.54 -3.17
N THR A 8 -8.43 13.45 -2.92
CA THR A 8 -7.38 14.16 -3.65
C THR A 8 -6.56 13.26 -4.59
N GLY A 9 -6.94 11.99 -4.74
CA GLY A 9 -6.29 11.03 -5.65
C GLY A 9 -6.20 9.61 -5.11
N PHE A 10 -5.30 8.80 -5.69
CA PHE A 10 -5.08 7.40 -5.30
C PHE A 10 -4.49 7.30 -3.89
N MET A 11 -4.98 6.33 -3.11
CA MET A 11 -4.52 6.11 -1.75
C MET A 11 -3.06 5.64 -1.72
N HIS A 12 -2.20 6.49 -1.17
CA HIS A 12 -0.78 6.19 -0.96
C HIS A 12 -0.61 5.21 0.21
N VAL A 13 0.44 4.38 0.19
CA VAL A 13 0.77 3.42 1.26
C VAL A 13 0.74 4.06 2.66
N GLY A 14 1.18 5.32 2.80
CA GLY A 14 1.14 6.05 4.07
C GLY A 14 -0.28 6.24 4.60
N ASN A 15 -1.21 6.67 3.74
CA ASN A 15 -2.62 6.84 4.10
C ASN A 15 -3.28 5.49 4.38
N LEU A 16 -2.99 4.48 3.57
CA LEU A 16 -3.50 3.13 3.77
C LEU A 16 -3.02 2.54 5.10
N ARG A 17 -1.74 2.78 5.51
CA ARG A 17 -1.25 2.37 6.83
C ARG A 17 -2.02 3.06 7.96
N THR A 18 -2.29 4.37 7.82
CA THR A 18 -3.07 5.10 8.81
C THR A 18 -4.47 4.50 8.93
N ALA A 19 -5.15 4.29 7.81
CA ALA A 19 -6.48 3.66 7.76
C ALA A 19 -6.48 2.24 8.38
N LEU A 20 -5.46 1.43 8.05
CA LEU A 20 -5.30 0.09 8.61
C LEU A 20 -5.11 0.14 10.15
N TYR A 21 -4.28 1.05 10.64
CA TYR A 21 -4.06 1.16 12.09
C TYR A 21 -5.30 1.71 12.82
N GLU A 22 -6.03 2.66 12.23
CA GLU A 22 -7.33 3.10 12.73
C GLU A 22 -8.31 1.93 12.84
N TYR A 23 -8.39 1.13 11.79
CA TYR A 23 -9.22 -0.09 11.75
C TYR A 23 -8.80 -1.08 12.85
N LEU A 24 -7.50 -1.39 12.95
CA LEU A 24 -6.99 -2.35 13.94
C LEU A 24 -7.18 -1.87 15.37
N VAL A 25 -6.98 -0.58 15.66
CA VAL A 25 -7.27 0.01 16.99
C VAL A 25 -8.77 -0.10 17.29
N ALA A 26 -9.65 0.18 16.32
CA ALA A 26 -11.08 0.05 16.53
C ALA A 26 -11.47 -1.41 16.83
N LYS A 27 -11.00 -2.36 16.02
CA LYS A 27 -11.38 -3.77 16.15
C LYS A 27 -10.77 -4.43 17.41
N SER A 28 -9.50 -4.15 17.74
CA SER A 28 -8.87 -4.69 18.95
C SER A 28 -9.53 -4.21 20.26
N GLN A 29 -10.25 -3.09 20.22
CA GLN A 29 -10.97 -2.54 21.37
C GLN A 29 -12.50 -2.73 21.30
N ASN A 30 -13.00 -3.55 20.38
CA ASN A 30 -14.44 -3.74 20.10
C ASN A 30 -15.19 -2.42 19.83
N GLY A 31 -14.50 -1.45 19.21
CA GLY A 31 -15.05 -0.16 18.84
C GLY A 31 -15.58 -0.14 17.41
N LYS A 32 -16.19 0.99 17.04
CA LYS A 32 -16.67 1.24 15.68
C LYS A 32 -15.58 1.93 14.85
N PHE A 33 -15.44 1.52 13.60
CA PHE A 33 -14.61 2.15 12.57
C PHE A 33 -15.51 2.93 11.62
N VAL A 34 -15.37 4.25 11.57
CA VAL A 34 -16.24 5.16 10.81
C VAL A 34 -15.48 5.70 9.61
N LEU A 35 -16.13 5.77 8.45
CA LEU A 35 -15.60 6.46 7.28
C LEU A 35 -16.23 7.85 7.17
N ARG A 36 -15.38 8.90 7.15
CA ARG A 36 -15.77 10.28 6.91
C ARG A 36 -15.04 10.85 5.71
N ILE A 37 -15.79 11.40 4.76
CA ILE A 37 -15.23 12.07 3.58
C ILE A 37 -15.02 13.55 3.91
N GLU A 38 -13.76 14.01 3.80
CA GLU A 38 -13.35 15.38 4.10
C GLU A 38 -13.14 16.17 2.80
N ASP A 39 -14.22 16.69 2.25
CA ASP A 39 -14.30 17.36 0.94
C ASP A 39 -14.43 18.89 1.02
N THR A 40 -14.06 19.50 2.16
CA THR A 40 -14.12 20.96 2.36
C THR A 40 -13.07 21.76 1.58
N ASP A 41 -12.03 21.09 1.06
CA ASP A 41 -11.05 21.68 0.14
C ASP A 41 -11.46 21.44 -1.32
N ARG A 42 -12.36 22.30 -1.81
CA ARG A 42 -12.96 22.18 -3.16
C ARG A 42 -11.95 22.32 -4.31
N GLU A 43 -10.81 23.00 -4.08
CA GLU A 43 -9.79 23.20 -5.12
C GLU A 43 -9.01 21.92 -5.41
N ARG A 44 -9.00 20.97 -4.48
CA ARG A 44 -8.27 19.70 -4.58
C ARG A 44 -9.13 18.48 -4.83
N LEU A 45 -10.44 18.65 -4.96
CA LEU A 45 -11.34 17.53 -5.25
C LEU A 45 -11.04 16.92 -6.62
N VAL A 46 -10.84 15.60 -6.66
CA VAL A 46 -10.65 14.82 -7.88
C VAL A 46 -11.91 13.97 -8.12
N GLU A 47 -12.49 14.09 -9.29
CA GLU A 47 -13.65 13.30 -9.68
C GLU A 47 -13.32 11.79 -9.62
N GLY A 48 -14.20 10.99 -9.04
CA GLY A 48 -14.01 9.54 -8.86
C GLY A 48 -13.09 9.14 -7.69
N ALA A 49 -12.47 10.09 -6.98
CA ALA A 49 -11.57 9.75 -5.87
C ALA A 49 -12.29 9.07 -4.69
N VAL A 50 -13.56 9.36 -4.48
CA VAL A 50 -14.38 8.70 -3.44
C VAL A 50 -14.58 7.22 -3.76
N ASP A 51 -14.84 6.88 -5.03
CA ASP A 51 -14.98 5.48 -5.46
C ASP A 51 -13.67 4.71 -5.25
N VAL A 52 -12.52 5.37 -5.51
CA VAL A 52 -11.20 4.79 -5.25
C VAL A 52 -10.99 4.48 -3.76
N ILE A 53 -11.50 5.33 -2.85
CA ILE A 53 -11.44 5.07 -1.41
C ILE A 53 -12.23 3.79 -1.08
N TYR A 54 -13.49 3.69 -1.53
CA TYR A 54 -14.32 2.51 -1.30
C TYR A 54 -13.70 1.23 -1.86
N ASP A 55 -13.24 1.27 -3.10
CA ASP A 55 -12.59 0.12 -3.75
C ASP A 55 -11.30 -0.29 -3.02
N THR A 56 -10.49 0.69 -2.60
CA THR A 56 -9.28 0.42 -1.82
C THR A 56 -9.62 -0.26 -0.50
N MET A 57 -10.59 0.26 0.26
CA MET A 57 -11.02 -0.34 1.52
C MET A 57 -11.57 -1.74 1.32
N LYS A 58 -12.37 -1.96 0.29
CA LYS A 58 -12.92 -3.28 -0.07
C LYS A 58 -11.81 -4.28 -0.41
N LEU A 59 -10.85 -3.91 -1.25
CA LEU A 59 -9.72 -4.77 -1.62
C LEU A 59 -8.78 -5.03 -0.44
N ALA A 60 -8.59 -4.04 0.44
CA ALA A 60 -7.83 -4.17 1.67
C ALA A 60 -8.56 -4.98 2.78
N GLY A 61 -9.85 -5.25 2.60
CA GLY A 61 -10.68 -5.94 3.60
C GLY A 61 -11.11 -5.07 4.78
N LEU A 62 -10.89 -3.75 4.72
CA LEU A 62 -11.19 -2.80 5.80
C LEU A 62 -12.68 -2.41 5.75
N LYS A 63 -13.50 -3.09 6.52
CA LYS A 63 -14.93 -2.82 6.58
C LYS A 63 -15.23 -1.77 7.64
N HIS A 64 -15.74 -0.60 7.21
CA HIS A 64 -16.26 0.40 8.13
C HIS A 64 -17.66 0.01 8.66
N ASP A 65 -17.96 0.47 9.88
CA ASP A 65 -19.21 0.18 10.59
C ASP A 65 -20.25 1.29 10.38
N GLU A 66 -19.79 2.50 10.02
CA GLU A 66 -20.62 3.66 9.66
C GLU A 66 -19.92 4.47 8.58
N GLY A 67 -20.69 5.11 7.70
CA GLY A 67 -20.15 5.91 6.62
C GLY A 67 -21.21 6.41 5.64
N PRO A 68 -20.84 7.17 4.57
CA PRO A 68 -21.78 7.77 3.65
C PRO A 68 -22.65 6.75 2.90
N ASP A 69 -22.11 5.56 2.62
CA ASP A 69 -22.73 4.50 1.84
C ASP A 69 -23.66 3.58 2.66
N ILE A 70 -23.36 3.42 3.95
CA ILE A 70 -24.09 2.51 4.84
C ILE A 70 -24.91 3.23 5.92
N GLY A 71 -24.67 4.54 6.10
CA GLY A 71 -25.30 5.32 7.16
C GLY A 71 -24.74 5.03 8.55
N GLY A 72 -25.52 5.31 9.58
CA GLY A 72 -25.20 5.11 11.00
C GLY A 72 -25.81 6.18 11.88
N ASP A 73 -25.41 6.21 13.16
CA ASP A 73 -26.01 7.06 14.19
C ASP A 73 -25.50 8.51 14.18
N PHE A 74 -24.35 8.79 13.52
CA PHE A 74 -23.61 10.05 13.62
C PHE A 74 -23.52 10.84 12.30
N GLY A 75 -24.32 10.49 11.31
CA GLY A 75 -24.35 11.20 10.02
C GLY A 75 -24.74 12.70 10.11
N PRO A 76 -24.56 13.44 9.02
CA PRO A 76 -23.94 13.08 7.74
C PRO A 76 -22.44 12.77 7.86
N TYR A 77 -21.89 11.92 6.97
CA TYR A 77 -20.48 11.51 6.98
C TYR A 77 -19.64 12.17 5.88
N VAL A 78 -20.22 13.16 5.18
CA VAL A 78 -19.53 14.01 4.20
C VAL A 78 -19.46 15.43 4.77
N GLN A 79 -18.27 16.01 4.88
CA GLN A 79 -18.08 17.29 5.55
C GLN A 79 -18.82 18.46 4.88
N SER A 80 -18.93 18.45 3.55
CA SER A 80 -19.69 19.49 2.83
C SER A 80 -21.18 19.49 3.19
N GLU A 81 -21.76 18.35 3.54
CA GLU A 81 -23.15 18.23 4.01
C GLU A 81 -23.33 18.74 5.44
N ARG A 82 -22.24 18.87 6.21
CA ARG A 82 -22.20 19.36 7.59
C ARG A 82 -21.92 20.87 7.67
N LYS A 83 -21.77 21.56 6.56
CA LYS A 83 -21.33 22.97 6.49
C LYS A 83 -22.01 23.88 7.52
N ASP A 84 -23.34 23.77 7.64
CA ASP A 84 -24.13 24.66 8.49
C ASP A 84 -23.96 24.37 10.00
N MET A 85 -23.34 23.23 10.36
CA MET A 85 -23.08 22.86 11.74
C MET A 85 -21.90 23.61 12.36
N TYR A 86 -20.92 24.08 11.57
CA TYR A 86 -19.66 24.61 12.11
C TYR A 86 -19.76 26.05 12.59
N LEU A 87 -20.52 26.91 11.88
CA LEU A 87 -20.63 28.34 12.22
C LEU A 87 -21.18 28.58 13.64
N PRO A 88 -22.22 27.87 14.12
CA PRO A 88 -22.72 28.01 15.49
C PRO A 88 -21.63 27.77 16.57
N TYR A 89 -20.76 26.79 16.38
CA TYR A 89 -19.64 26.54 17.31
C TYR A 89 -18.60 27.67 17.27
N ALA A 90 -18.29 28.21 16.10
CA ALA A 90 -17.37 29.35 16.00
C ALA A 90 -17.94 30.62 16.67
N GLU A 91 -19.24 30.88 16.49
CA GLU A 91 -19.95 31.99 17.16
C GLU A 91 -20.01 31.80 18.69
N GLN A 92 -20.18 30.55 19.17
CA GLN A 92 -20.06 30.23 20.59
C GLN A 92 -18.69 30.65 21.13
N LEU A 93 -17.61 30.27 20.47
CA LEU A 93 -16.25 30.64 20.87
C LEU A 93 -16.01 32.16 20.87
N ILE A 94 -16.62 32.91 19.93
CA ILE A 94 -16.57 34.39 19.95
C ILE A 94 -17.27 34.91 21.22
N LYS A 95 -18.47 34.41 21.52
CA LYS A 95 -19.26 34.82 22.69
C LYS A 95 -18.55 34.55 24.02
N GLU A 96 -17.77 33.48 24.08
CA GLU A 96 -16.97 33.08 25.23
C GLU A 96 -15.59 33.74 25.25
N GLY A 97 -15.26 34.60 24.28
CA GLY A 97 -13.97 35.29 24.18
C GLY A 97 -12.78 34.38 23.78
N LYS A 98 -13.07 33.20 23.24
CA LYS A 98 -12.08 32.19 22.79
C LYS A 98 -11.78 32.30 21.27
N ALA A 99 -12.57 33.08 20.53
CA ALA A 99 -12.35 33.39 19.11
C ALA A 99 -12.70 34.86 18.84
N TYR A 100 -12.35 35.32 17.65
CA TYR A 100 -12.64 36.71 17.22
C TYR A 100 -12.75 36.82 15.70
N ARG A 101 -13.42 37.86 15.21
CA ARG A 101 -13.51 38.21 13.79
C ARG A 101 -12.26 38.93 13.35
N CYS A 102 -11.67 38.50 12.27
CA CYS A 102 -10.46 39.11 11.66
C CYS A 102 -10.81 39.66 10.28
N PHE A 103 -10.68 40.97 10.12
CA PHE A 103 -10.99 41.73 8.91
C PHE A 103 -9.75 42.04 8.04
N CYS A 104 -8.60 41.40 8.31
CA CYS A 104 -7.39 41.61 7.53
C CYS A 104 -7.58 41.15 6.09
N THR A 105 -7.20 42.02 5.13
CA THR A 105 -7.21 41.70 3.70
C THR A 105 -6.08 40.71 3.35
N LYS A 106 -6.19 40.07 2.20
CA LYS A 106 -5.17 39.12 1.71
C LYS A 106 -3.84 39.89 1.45
N GLU A 107 -3.91 41.05 0.84
CA GLU A 107 -2.74 41.89 0.53
C GLU A 107 -1.98 42.30 1.80
N ARG A 108 -2.73 42.64 2.89
CA ARG A 108 -2.11 42.94 4.18
C ARG A 108 -1.37 41.75 4.76
N LEU A 109 -1.97 40.56 4.67
CA LEU A 109 -1.36 39.34 5.20
C LEU A 109 -0.15 38.90 4.36
N GLU A 110 -0.20 39.04 3.05
CA GLU A 110 0.94 38.77 2.15
C GLU A 110 2.10 39.70 2.45
N LYS A 111 1.86 41.02 2.56
CA LYS A 111 2.87 41.97 2.97
C LYS A 111 3.47 41.67 4.33
N LEU A 112 2.66 41.27 5.29
CA LEU A 112 3.14 40.87 6.62
C LEU A 112 4.07 39.66 6.55
N GLN A 113 3.81 38.70 5.66
CA GLN A 113 4.70 37.55 5.44
C GLN A 113 6.03 37.97 4.80
N GLU A 114 6.02 38.92 3.90
CA GLU A 114 7.23 39.44 3.26
C GLU A 114 8.11 40.25 4.25
N ASP A 115 7.49 41.06 5.09
CA ASP A 115 8.17 41.96 6.02
C ASP A 115 8.66 41.26 7.32
N SER A 116 8.18 40.05 7.65
CA SER A 116 8.50 39.42 8.91
C SER A 116 9.47 38.24 8.79
N VAL A 117 10.55 38.29 9.59
CA VAL A 117 11.43 37.13 9.82
C VAL A 117 10.69 36.14 10.68
N GLY A 118 10.04 35.15 10.02
CA GLY A 118 9.23 34.11 10.70
C GLY A 118 7.76 34.03 10.30
N GLY A 119 7.25 34.99 9.51
CA GLY A 119 6.00 34.86 8.71
C GLY A 119 4.69 34.64 9.47
N GLY A 120 4.58 35.06 10.74
CA GLY A 120 3.40 34.85 11.57
C GLY A 120 2.33 35.94 11.45
N TYR A 121 1.07 35.59 11.72
CA TYR A 121 -0.02 36.56 11.84
C TYR A 121 0.18 37.41 13.12
N ASP A 122 0.18 38.75 12.95
CA ASP A 122 0.46 39.73 13.99
C ASP A 122 -0.67 39.97 15.00
N ARG A 123 -1.75 39.19 14.92
CA ARG A 123 -2.93 39.29 15.81
C ARG A 123 -3.64 40.64 15.77
N HIS A 124 -3.51 41.41 14.69
CA HIS A 124 -4.00 42.79 14.52
C HIS A 124 -5.46 42.96 14.97
N CYS A 125 -6.36 42.06 14.54
CA CYS A 125 -7.79 42.17 14.86
C CYS A 125 -8.18 41.55 16.20
N ARG A 126 -7.24 40.98 16.96
CA ARG A 126 -7.53 40.20 18.18
C ARG A 126 -8.20 40.99 19.28
N ASN A 127 -7.92 42.27 19.40
CA ASN A 127 -8.40 43.15 20.46
C ASN A 127 -9.11 44.40 19.87
N LEU A 128 -9.76 44.27 18.72
CA LEU A 128 -10.57 45.36 18.16
C LEU A 128 -11.69 45.75 19.15
N PRO A 129 -11.96 47.06 19.34
CA PRO A 129 -13.13 47.52 20.10
C PRO A 129 -14.43 47.02 19.47
N GLN A 130 -15.46 46.74 20.30
CA GLN A 130 -16.75 46.25 19.78
C GLN A 130 -17.40 47.22 18.81
N GLU A 131 -17.30 48.54 19.05
CA GLU A 131 -17.81 49.57 18.13
C GLU A 131 -17.19 49.49 16.74
N GLU A 132 -15.90 49.19 16.66
CA GLU A 132 -15.20 49.02 15.37
C GLU A 132 -15.61 47.72 14.67
N ILE A 133 -15.81 46.63 15.42
CA ILE A 133 -16.34 45.36 14.89
C ILE A 133 -17.73 45.57 14.32
N ASP A 134 -18.63 46.24 15.06
CA ASP A 134 -20.00 46.52 14.64
C ASP A 134 -20.03 47.40 13.39
N ARG A 135 -19.15 48.41 13.30
CA ARG A 135 -19.00 49.27 12.13
C ARG A 135 -18.60 48.44 10.88
N LEU A 136 -17.55 47.63 11.00
CA LEU A 136 -17.05 46.80 9.90
C LEU A 136 -18.11 45.77 9.42
N LEU A 137 -18.85 45.19 10.35
CA LEU A 137 -19.96 44.29 10.03
C LEU A 137 -21.08 45.01 9.30
N ALA A 138 -21.48 46.24 9.76
CA ALA A 138 -22.50 47.06 9.12
C ALA A 138 -22.10 47.52 7.71
N GLU A 139 -20.81 47.72 7.46
CA GLU A 139 -20.23 47.99 6.15
C GLU A 139 -20.16 46.77 5.23
N GLY A 140 -20.46 45.57 5.73
CA GLY A 140 -20.36 44.32 4.99
C GLY A 140 -18.92 43.88 4.70
N THR A 141 -17.94 44.33 5.51
CA THR A 141 -16.54 43.99 5.34
C THR A 141 -16.33 42.48 5.52
N PRO A 142 -15.71 41.79 4.53
CA PRO A 142 -15.42 40.37 4.64
C PRO A 142 -14.53 40.05 5.84
N TYR A 143 -14.80 38.96 6.52
CA TYR A 143 -13.99 38.52 7.67
C TYR A 143 -13.80 37.01 7.69
N VAL A 144 -12.80 36.57 8.48
CA VAL A 144 -12.64 35.19 8.90
C VAL A 144 -12.80 35.11 10.43
N ILE A 145 -13.15 33.95 10.96
CA ILE A 145 -13.14 33.71 12.41
C ILE A 145 -11.83 33.01 12.79
N ARG A 146 -11.11 33.57 13.77
CA ARG A 146 -9.85 33.01 14.27
C ARG A 146 -9.98 32.56 15.72
N GLN A 147 -9.33 31.43 16.06
CA GLN A 147 -9.14 30.98 17.43
C GLN A 147 -8.20 31.95 18.18
N LYS A 148 -8.55 32.27 19.41
CA LYS A 148 -7.74 33.11 20.29
C LYS A 148 -6.77 32.27 21.09
N MET A 149 -5.57 31.98 20.53
CA MET A 149 -4.57 31.16 21.20
C MET A 149 -4.02 31.80 22.46
N PRO A 150 -3.64 31.06 23.51
CA PRO A 150 -2.85 31.59 24.60
C PRO A 150 -1.51 32.12 24.10
N ILE A 151 -0.98 33.20 24.69
CA ILE A 151 0.27 33.84 24.28
C ILE A 151 1.44 33.41 25.13
N GLU A 152 1.17 33.17 26.42
CA GLU A 152 2.15 32.84 27.46
C GLU A 152 1.95 31.40 27.95
N GLY A 153 2.99 30.82 28.54
CA GLY A 153 2.96 29.47 29.09
C GLY A 153 3.15 28.41 28.01
N SER A 154 2.76 27.20 28.31
CA SER A 154 2.91 26.03 27.40
C SER A 154 1.67 25.16 27.39
N THR A 155 1.44 24.45 26.30
CA THR A 155 0.40 23.45 26.15
C THR A 155 1.05 22.07 26.10
N THR A 156 0.66 21.20 27.03
CA THR A 156 1.18 19.81 27.14
C THR A 156 0.07 18.81 26.81
N PHE A 157 0.42 17.77 26.09
CA PHE A 157 -0.48 16.64 25.82
C PHE A 157 0.30 15.32 25.82
N THR A 158 -0.43 14.22 26.02
CA THR A 158 0.13 12.87 25.97
C THR A 158 -0.28 12.19 24.67
N ASP A 159 0.71 11.71 23.92
CA ASP A 159 0.54 10.85 22.77
C ASP A 159 0.82 9.39 23.15
N ALA A 160 0.01 8.45 22.69
CA ALA A 160 0.15 7.05 23.07
C ALA A 160 1.45 6.41 22.55
N VAL A 161 2.04 6.96 21.47
CA VAL A 161 3.30 6.48 20.89
C VAL A 161 4.48 7.33 21.36
N PHE A 162 4.40 8.66 21.20
CA PHE A 162 5.53 9.56 21.46
C PHE A 162 5.66 9.96 22.93
N GLY A 163 4.62 9.76 23.73
CA GLY A 163 4.59 10.14 25.16
C GLY A 163 4.21 11.60 25.37
N GLU A 164 4.69 12.21 26.45
CA GLU A 164 4.39 13.59 26.80
C GLU A 164 5.12 14.57 25.86
N ILE A 165 4.37 15.54 25.32
CA ILE A 165 4.86 16.56 24.40
C ILE A 165 4.38 17.92 24.90
N THR A 166 5.32 18.85 25.07
CA THR A 166 5.07 20.23 25.50
C THR A 166 5.49 21.20 24.42
N VAL A 167 4.61 22.14 24.07
CA VAL A 167 4.86 23.19 23.07
C VAL A 167 4.66 24.54 23.75
N ASP A 168 5.59 25.49 23.52
CA ASP A 168 5.44 26.86 24.00
C ASP A 168 4.29 27.55 23.27
N ASN A 169 3.41 28.23 24.01
CA ASN A 169 2.25 28.88 23.43
C ASN A 169 2.61 30.07 22.53
N SER A 170 3.81 30.64 22.67
CA SER A 170 4.31 31.68 21.77
C SER A 170 4.50 31.19 20.33
N GLU A 171 4.71 29.88 20.12
CA GLU A 171 4.81 29.22 18.80
C GLU A 171 3.43 29.01 18.14
N LEU A 172 2.35 29.08 18.93
CA LEU A 172 0.98 28.84 18.46
C LEU A 172 0.40 30.12 17.84
N GLN A 173 0.10 30.07 16.54
CA GLN A 173 -0.55 31.19 15.85
C GLN A 173 -2.08 31.07 15.93
N ASP A 174 -2.77 32.23 15.99
CA ASP A 174 -4.23 32.30 15.95
C ASP A 174 -4.72 31.74 14.59
N GLN A 175 -5.12 30.47 14.57
CA GLN A 175 -5.57 29.79 13.36
C GLN A 175 -6.95 30.25 12.91
N ILE A 176 -7.21 30.18 11.62
CA ILE A 176 -8.56 30.41 11.07
C ILE A 176 -9.42 29.19 11.39
N LEU A 177 -10.63 29.45 11.89
CA LEU A 177 -11.66 28.44 12.13
C LEU A 177 -12.65 28.40 10.96
N ILE A 178 -13.20 29.58 10.58
CA ILE A 178 -14.13 29.76 9.48
C ILE A 178 -13.54 30.71 8.45
N LYS A 179 -13.53 30.31 7.20
CA LYS A 179 -13.06 31.10 6.05
C LYS A 179 -14.11 32.14 5.62
N THR A 180 -13.75 33.08 4.76
CA THR A 180 -14.65 34.11 4.21
C THR A 180 -15.84 33.57 3.43
N ASP A 181 -15.71 32.36 2.86
CA ASP A 181 -16.79 31.66 2.14
C ASP A 181 -17.75 30.90 3.07
N GLY A 182 -17.51 31.00 4.40
CA GLY A 182 -18.29 30.32 5.43
C GLY A 182 -17.95 28.86 5.64
N TYR A 183 -16.98 28.31 4.90
CA TYR A 183 -16.48 26.94 5.16
C TYR A 183 -15.48 26.91 6.32
N PRO A 184 -15.49 25.85 7.13
CA PRO A 184 -14.48 25.65 8.15
C PRO A 184 -13.12 25.36 7.52
N THR A 185 -12.06 25.63 8.28
CA THR A 185 -10.76 25.02 7.97
C THR A 185 -10.75 23.57 8.43
N TYR A 186 -9.84 22.77 7.85
CA TYR A 186 -9.61 21.39 8.26
C TYR A 186 -9.45 21.25 9.79
N ASN A 187 -8.62 22.10 10.38
CA ASN A 187 -8.32 22.04 11.81
C ASN A 187 -9.55 22.29 12.73
N PHE A 188 -10.52 23.02 12.27
CA PHE A 188 -11.76 23.26 13.02
C PHE A 188 -12.79 22.18 12.77
N ALA A 189 -13.01 21.83 11.50
CA ALA A 189 -13.99 20.82 11.11
C ALA A 189 -13.72 19.47 11.81
N ASN A 190 -12.46 19.01 11.80
CA ASN A 190 -12.12 17.73 12.39
C ASN A 190 -12.41 17.63 13.90
N VAL A 191 -12.20 18.71 14.66
CA VAL A 191 -12.49 18.74 16.11
C VAL A 191 -13.99 18.66 16.35
N ILE A 192 -14.78 19.45 15.60
CA ILE A 192 -16.24 19.44 15.73
C ILE A 192 -16.81 18.08 15.34
N ASP A 193 -16.33 17.53 14.23
CA ASP A 193 -16.80 16.24 13.71
C ASP A 193 -16.42 15.10 14.63
N ASP A 194 -15.18 15.08 15.13
CA ASP A 194 -14.73 14.05 16.07
C ASP A 194 -15.56 14.05 17.33
N HIS A 195 -15.84 15.22 17.90
CA HIS A 195 -16.69 15.33 19.08
C HIS A 195 -18.12 14.87 18.79
N THR A 196 -18.74 15.42 17.72
CA THR A 196 -20.14 15.12 17.40
C THR A 196 -20.37 13.69 16.88
N MET A 197 -19.32 13.02 16.40
CA MET A 197 -19.33 11.62 15.99
C MET A 197 -18.84 10.68 17.12
N GLY A 198 -18.54 11.19 18.32
CA GLY A 198 -18.12 10.38 19.45
C GLY A 198 -16.77 9.68 19.24
N ILE A 199 -15.85 10.30 18.50
CA ILE A 199 -14.52 9.75 18.22
C ILE A 199 -13.66 9.82 19.48
N THR A 200 -13.20 8.68 19.97
CA THR A 200 -12.41 8.55 21.20
C THR A 200 -10.91 8.43 20.95
N HIS A 201 -10.52 7.98 19.76
CA HIS A 201 -9.11 7.79 19.38
C HIS A 201 -8.86 8.40 18.00
N VAL A 202 -7.70 9.05 17.85
CA VAL A 202 -7.27 9.71 16.62
C VAL A 202 -5.90 9.16 16.23
N VAL A 203 -5.84 8.42 15.12
CA VAL A 203 -4.59 7.94 14.51
C VAL A 203 -4.24 8.80 13.31
N ARG A 204 -2.99 9.25 13.19
CA ARG A 204 -2.52 10.06 12.05
C ARG A 204 -1.00 10.13 12.00
N GLY A 205 -0.43 10.70 10.95
CA GLY A 205 1.01 10.86 10.81
C GLY A 205 1.62 11.81 11.84
N CYS A 206 2.87 11.58 12.21
CA CYS A 206 3.59 12.41 13.18
C CYS A 206 3.80 13.87 12.73
N GLU A 207 3.58 14.21 11.46
CA GLU A 207 3.56 15.58 10.97
C GLU A 207 2.52 16.47 11.64
N TYR A 208 1.49 15.88 12.24
CA TYR A 208 0.45 16.59 12.97
C TYR A 208 0.77 16.85 14.44
N LEU A 209 1.89 16.33 14.97
CA LEU A 209 2.29 16.55 16.36
C LEU A 209 2.33 18.04 16.72
N SER A 210 2.90 18.87 15.85
CA SER A 210 2.98 20.33 16.05
C SER A 210 1.62 21.06 16.00
N SER A 211 0.61 20.46 15.38
CA SER A 211 -0.75 21.02 15.29
C SER A 211 -1.66 20.54 16.43
N THR A 212 -1.32 19.45 17.10
CA THR A 212 -2.13 18.84 18.16
C THR A 212 -2.46 19.77 19.32
N PRO A 213 -1.54 20.64 19.81
CA PRO A 213 -1.88 21.64 20.83
C PRO A 213 -3.06 22.54 20.44
N LYS A 214 -3.17 22.92 19.15
CA LYS A 214 -4.27 23.77 18.66
C LYS A 214 -5.62 23.07 18.72
N TYR A 215 -5.66 21.74 18.50
CA TYR A 215 -6.87 20.95 18.64
C TYR A 215 -7.27 20.80 20.11
N ASN A 216 -6.31 20.52 21.00
CA ASN A 216 -6.57 20.39 22.42
C ASN A 216 -7.13 21.69 23.00
N LEU A 217 -6.58 22.84 22.62
CA LEU A 217 -7.08 24.14 23.03
C LEU A 217 -8.51 24.42 22.51
N LEU A 218 -8.95 23.78 21.40
CA LEU A 218 -10.35 23.82 20.96
C LEU A 218 -11.23 22.94 21.85
N TYR A 219 -10.82 21.69 22.11
CA TYR A 219 -11.54 20.80 23.04
C TYR A 219 -11.70 21.43 24.42
N GLU A 220 -10.63 22.01 24.96
CA GLU A 220 -10.64 22.72 26.25
C GLU A 220 -11.56 23.95 26.20
N ALA A 221 -11.54 24.73 25.10
CA ALA A 221 -12.39 25.90 24.94
C ALA A 221 -13.88 25.54 24.97
N PHE A 222 -14.26 24.38 24.46
CA PHE A 222 -15.62 23.86 24.51
C PHE A 222 -15.93 23.06 25.77
N GLY A 223 -14.95 22.75 26.61
CA GLY A 223 -15.12 21.88 27.79
C GLY A 223 -15.35 20.40 27.40
N TRP A 224 -14.84 19.96 26.26
CA TRP A 224 -14.99 18.61 25.75
C TRP A 224 -13.82 17.71 26.15
N GLU A 225 -14.06 16.40 26.23
CA GLU A 225 -13.00 15.42 26.40
C GLU A 225 -12.07 15.40 25.17
N ILE A 226 -10.76 15.38 25.44
CA ILE A 226 -9.72 15.28 24.42
C ILE A 226 -9.57 13.79 24.04
N PRO A 227 -9.63 13.43 22.73
CA PRO A 227 -9.43 12.05 22.32
C PRO A 227 -8.00 11.57 22.57
N THR A 228 -7.82 10.26 22.66
CA THR A 228 -6.48 9.65 22.70
C THR A 228 -5.80 9.81 21.35
N TYR A 229 -4.63 10.45 21.32
CA TYR A 229 -3.83 10.59 20.11
C TYR A 229 -2.83 9.44 19.95
N ILE A 230 -2.71 8.94 18.75
CA ILE A 230 -1.78 7.89 18.30
C ILE A 230 -1.10 8.41 17.04
N HIS A 231 0.06 9.05 17.17
CA HIS A 231 0.79 9.54 16.02
C HIS A 231 1.73 8.45 15.48
N LEU A 232 1.73 8.28 14.16
CA LEU A 232 2.50 7.25 13.47
C LEU A 232 3.81 7.84 12.91
N PRO A 233 4.94 7.14 13.03
CA PRO A 233 6.19 7.57 12.43
C PRO A 233 6.10 7.57 10.90
N LEU A 234 6.98 8.33 10.24
CA LEU A 234 7.03 8.39 8.79
C LEU A 234 7.41 7.04 8.18
N ILE A 235 6.89 6.78 6.98
CA ILE A 235 7.42 5.74 6.09
C ILE A 235 8.45 6.41 5.18
N MET A 236 9.64 5.86 5.17
CA MET A 236 10.76 6.32 4.38
C MET A 236 10.96 5.42 3.17
N GLY A 237 11.49 5.95 2.09
CA GLY A 237 11.96 5.20 0.94
C GLY A 237 13.46 5.35 0.78
N LYS A 238 14.10 4.37 0.15
CA LYS A 238 15.51 4.38 -0.22
C LYS A 238 15.62 4.48 -1.73
N ASP A 239 16.33 5.50 -2.24
CA ASP A 239 16.56 5.66 -3.68
C ASP A 239 17.71 4.76 -4.18
N ALA A 240 17.95 4.78 -5.50
CA ALA A 240 18.99 3.98 -6.14
C ALA A 240 20.42 4.32 -5.63
N ASP A 241 20.63 5.55 -5.17
CA ASP A 241 21.90 6.01 -4.62
C ASP A 241 22.04 5.68 -3.12
N GLY A 242 21.02 5.11 -2.52
CA GLY A 242 20.98 4.72 -1.11
C GLY A 242 20.55 5.82 -0.14
N ASN A 243 20.10 7.00 -0.63
CA ASN A 243 19.62 8.07 0.22
C ASN A 243 18.20 7.76 0.76
N VAL A 244 18.00 8.04 2.03
CA VAL A 244 16.72 7.79 2.71
C VAL A 244 15.95 9.11 2.85
N SER A 245 14.70 9.10 2.39
CA SER A 245 13.80 10.26 2.51
C SER A 245 12.34 9.81 2.60
N LYS A 246 11.41 10.73 2.91
CA LYS A 246 9.98 10.40 2.96
C LYS A 246 9.54 9.65 1.69
N LEU A 247 8.83 8.53 1.86
CA LEU A 247 8.38 7.69 0.75
C LEU A 247 7.56 8.50 -0.26
N SER A 248 7.91 8.38 -1.52
CA SER A 248 7.28 9.10 -2.63
C SER A 248 7.46 8.34 -3.94
N LYS A 249 6.74 8.72 -4.99
CA LYS A 249 6.77 8.08 -6.32
C LYS A 249 8.18 7.90 -6.93
N ARG A 250 9.16 8.70 -6.52
CA ARG A 250 10.56 8.54 -6.97
C ARG A 250 11.24 7.25 -6.46
N HIS A 251 10.67 6.61 -5.44
CA HIS A 251 11.19 5.37 -4.85
C HIS A 251 10.53 4.10 -5.46
N GLY A 252 9.63 4.26 -6.45
CA GLY A 252 8.87 3.18 -7.08
C GLY A 252 7.37 3.31 -6.86
N ALA A 253 6.65 2.20 -7.00
CA ALA A 253 5.21 2.13 -6.79
C ALA A 253 4.86 2.40 -5.31
N THR A 254 4.08 3.43 -5.05
CA THR A 254 3.72 3.86 -3.68
C THR A 254 2.22 3.93 -3.44
N GLY A 255 1.42 3.75 -4.49
CA GLY A 255 -0.02 3.60 -4.41
C GLY A 255 -0.41 2.14 -4.22
N PHE A 256 -1.52 1.88 -3.52
CA PHE A 256 -2.03 0.52 -3.32
C PHE A 256 -2.31 -0.19 -4.65
N TYR A 257 -2.97 0.51 -5.57
CA TYR A 257 -3.24 -0.03 -6.92
C TYR A 257 -1.98 -0.19 -7.76
N ASP A 258 -0.98 0.69 -7.59
CA ASP A 258 0.29 0.55 -8.28
C ASP A 258 0.97 -0.77 -7.88
N LEU A 259 0.96 -1.09 -6.57
CA LEU A 259 1.51 -2.35 -6.07
C LEU A 259 0.73 -3.58 -6.57
N ILE A 260 -0.61 -3.52 -6.60
CA ILE A 260 -1.44 -4.59 -7.18
C ILE A 260 -1.10 -4.79 -8.66
N ASN A 261 -0.95 -3.71 -9.42
CA ASN A 261 -0.59 -3.76 -10.83
C ASN A 261 0.83 -4.32 -11.06
N GLU A 262 1.74 -4.16 -10.09
CA GLU A 262 3.05 -4.82 -10.09
C GLU A 262 2.99 -6.31 -9.71
N GLY A 263 1.81 -6.86 -9.41
CA GLY A 263 1.59 -8.28 -9.16
C GLY A 263 1.67 -8.69 -7.69
N TYR A 264 1.53 -7.75 -6.76
CA TYR A 264 1.39 -8.04 -5.34
C TYR A 264 -0.07 -8.30 -4.96
N LEU A 265 -0.30 -9.27 -4.09
CA LEU A 265 -1.63 -9.58 -3.56
C LEU A 265 -2.06 -8.53 -2.53
N PRO A 266 -3.33 -8.10 -2.53
CA PRO A 266 -3.84 -7.17 -1.52
C PRO A 266 -3.53 -7.59 -0.08
N GLN A 267 -3.71 -8.88 0.25
CA GLN A 267 -3.47 -9.43 1.58
C GLN A 267 -1.99 -9.33 1.99
N ALA A 268 -1.07 -9.59 1.05
CA ALA A 268 0.37 -9.47 1.29
C ALA A 268 0.77 -8.02 1.53
N ILE A 269 0.21 -7.08 0.76
CA ILE A 269 0.43 -5.64 0.95
C ILE A 269 -0.06 -5.21 2.33
N ILE A 270 -1.28 -5.60 2.74
CA ILE A 270 -1.87 -5.23 4.04
C ILE A 270 -1.05 -5.79 5.19
N ASN A 271 -0.66 -7.06 5.15
CA ASN A 271 0.19 -7.65 6.19
C ASN A 271 1.55 -6.93 6.27
N TYR A 272 2.21 -6.69 5.14
CA TYR A 272 3.47 -5.98 5.11
C TYR A 272 3.35 -4.56 5.68
N ILE A 273 2.31 -3.81 5.29
CA ILE A 273 2.05 -2.45 5.79
C ILE A 273 1.75 -2.45 7.29
N ALA A 274 1.07 -3.46 7.81
CA ALA A 274 0.82 -3.59 9.24
C ALA A 274 2.13 -3.65 10.05
N LEU A 275 3.17 -4.26 9.51
CA LEU A 275 4.48 -4.37 10.17
C LEU A 275 5.39 -3.16 9.91
N LEU A 276 4.97 -2.17 9.11
CA LEU A 276 5.72 -0.93 8.91
C LEU A 276 5.52 0.03 10.09
N GLY A 277 6.24 -0.23 11.17
CA GLY A 277 6.20 0.57 12.38
C GLY A 277 5.40 -0.02 13.52
N TRP A 278 4.96 -1.26 13.42
CA TRP A 278 4.39 -2.05 14.49
C TRP A 278 5.15 -3.39 14.63
N CYS A 279 5.42 -3.80 15.85
CA CYS A 279 6.05 -5.07 16.18
C CYS A 279 5.08 -5.91 17.01
N PRO A 280 4.74 -7.14 16.58
CA PRO A 280 3.99 -8.08 17.40
C PRO A 280 4.78 -8.51 18.63
N LYS A 281 4.11 -9.09 19.63
CA LYS A 281 4.73 -9.58 20.87
C LYS A 281 5.65 -10.79 20.66
N ASP A 282 5.42 -11.51 19.59
CA ASP A 282 6.24 -12.62 19.12
C ASP A 282 6.94 -12.26 17.80
N ASN A 283 7.64 -13.21 17.21
CA ASN A 283 8.35 -13.00 15.95
C ASN A 283 7.52 -13.41 14.72
N GLN A 284 6.19 -13.50 14.84
CA GLN A 284 5.32 -13.79 13.71
C GLN A 284 5.35 -12.64 12.71
N GLU A 285 5.49 -12.96 11.43
CA GLU A 285 5.49 -11.98 10.34
C GLU A 285 4.28 -12.15 9.41
N ILE A 286 3.77 -13.37 9.25
CA ILE A 286 2.65 -13.65 8.36
C ILE A 286 1.35 -13.69 9.17
N PHE A 287 0.44 -12.78 8.85
CA PHE A 287 -0.83 -12.59 9.53
C PHE A 287 -1.98 -12.48 8.53
N THR A 288 -3.06 -13.16 8.76
CA THR A 288 -4.35 -12.78 8.19
C THR A 288 -4.86 -11.47 8.82
N LEU A 289 -5.78 -10.76 8.16
CA LEU A 289 -6.38 -9.56 8.75
C LEU A 289 -7.08 -9.87 10.09
N ALA A 290 -7.73 -11.02 10.20
CA ALA A 290 -8.39 -11.45 11.43
C ALA A 290 -7.42 -11.74 12.59
N GLU A 291 -6.22 -12.21 12.31
CA GLU A 291 -5.15 -12.36 13.30
C GLU A 291 -4.60 -10.98 13.70
N LEU A 292 -4.39 -10.06 12.74
CA LEU A 292 -4.00 -8.69 13.04
C LEU A 292 -5.01 -7.99 13.97
N GLU A 293 -6.31 -8.16 13.76
CA GLU A 293 -7.36 -7.61 14.62
C GLU A 293 -7.24 -8.05 16.09
N LYS A 294 -6.74 -9.26 16.33
CA LYS A 294 -6.58 -9.83 17.68
C LYS A 294 -5.26 -9.44 18.33
N GLU A 295 -4.18 -9.45 17.53
CA GLU A 295 -2.82 -9.30 18.04
C GLU A 295 -2.37 -7.85 18.09
N PHE A 296 -3.04 -6.94 17.37
CA PHE A 296 -2.65 -5.55 17.30
C PHE A 296 -2.80 -4.84 18.65
N ASP A 297 -1.70 -4.23 19.11
CA ASP A 297 -1.63 -3.46 20.34
C ASP A 297 -0.85 -2.15 20.08
N VAL A 298 -1.42 -1.04 20.49
CA VAL A 298 -0.81 0.29 20.30
C VAL A 298 0.59 0.38 20.91
N SER A 299 0.85 -0.36 21.99
CA SER A 299 2.18 -0.37 22.63
C SER A 299 3.28 -0.98 21.76
N GLY A 300 2.91 -1.75 20.72
CA GLY A 300 3.83 -2.29 19.72
C GLY A 300 4.25 -1.28 18.65
N ILE A 301 3.64 -0.09 18.59
CA ILE A 301 3.97 0.93 17.60
C ILE A 301 5.33 1.57 17.92
N SER A 302 6.26 1.54 16.96
CA SER A 302 7.58 2.15 17.06
C SER A 302 7.50 3.68 16.95
N LYS A 303 8.40 4.39 17.65
CA LYS A 303 8.62 5.84 17.48
C LYS A 303 9.48 6.18 16.26
N SER A 304 10.26 5.20 15.78
CA SER A 304 11.22 5.40 14.70
C SER A 304 10.58 5.22 13.33
N PRO A 305 10.98 6.01 12.32
CA PRO A 305 10.56 5.81 10.94
C PRO A 305 10.91 4.41 10.44
N SER A 306 10.06 3.85 9.58
CA SER A 306 10.28 2.56 8.93
C SER A 306 10.62 2.76 7.46
N ILE A 307 11.53 1.94 6.94
CA ILE A 307 11.90 1.96 5.51
C ILE A 307 11.01 0.98 4.75
N PHE A 308 10.38 1.45 3.67
CA PHE A 308 9.65 0.60 2.73
C PHE A 308 10.66 -0.18 1.89
N ASP A 309 10.61 -1.51 2.00
CA ASP A 309 11.52 -2.45 1.35
C ASP A 309 10.73 -3.35 0.38
N TYR A 310 10.98 -3.21 -0.92
CA TYR A 310 10.32 -3.97 -1.97
C TYR A 310 10.73 -5.45 -1.98
N ASP A 311 11.97 -5.78 -1.58
CA ASP A 311 12.41 -7.17 -1.49
C ASP A 311 11.67 -7.89 -0.36
N LYS A 312 11.49 -7.20 0.77
CA LYS A 312 10.70 -7.72 1.88
C LYS A 312 9.22 -7.89 1.49
N LEU A 313 8.62 -6.91 0.78
CA LEU A 313 7.25 -7.04 0.26
C LEU A 313 7.13 -8.23 -0.72
N SER A 314 8.12 -8.40 -1.59
CA SER A 314 8.15 -9.54 -2.53
C SER A 314 8.24 -10.88 -1.79
N TRP A 315 8.99 -10.94 -0.71
CA TRP A 315 9.04 -12.11 0.17
C TRP A 315 7.66 -12.38 0.80
N PHE A 316 6.99 -11.37 1.37
CA PHE A 316 5.62 -11.52 1.90
C PHE A 316 4.68 -12.08 0.84
N ASN A 317 4.71 -11.48 -0.36
CA ASN A 317 3.87 -11.92 -1.46
C ASN A 317 4.12 -13.39 -1.83
N GLY A 318 5.40 -13.78 -1.90
CA GLY A 318 5.80 -15.18 -2.14
C GLY A 318 5.28 -16.14 -1.07
N GLU A 319 5.29 -15.77 0.21
CA GLU A 319 4.74 -16.61 1.28
C GLU A 319 3.22 -16.79 1.17
N TYR A 320 2.48 -15.72 0.83
CA TYR A 320 1.05 -15.83 0.57
C TYR A 320 0.74 -16.72 -0.64
N LEU A 321 1.49 -16.56 -1.75
CA LEU A 321 1.34 -17.41 -2.93
C LEU A 321 1.64 -18.88 -2.63
N LYS A 322 2.66 -19.18 -1.84
CA LYS A 322 3.01 -20.56 -1.43
C LYS A 322 1.95 -21.19 -0.54
N ALA A 323 1.26 -20.42 0.28
CA ALA A 323 0.23 -20.89 1.18
C ALA A 323 -1.11 -21.23 0.50
N MET A 324 -1.32 -20.79 -0.75
CA MET A 324 -2.51 -21.08 -1.54
C MET A 324 -2.60 -22.57 -1.88
N THR A 325 -3.81 -23.07 -2.06
CA THR A 325 -4.01 -24.34 -2.76
C THR A 325 -3.62 -24.20 -4.23
N PRO A 326 -3.27 -25.29 -4.95
CA PRO A 326 -2.96 -25.23 -6.39
C PRO A 326 -4.08 -24.60 -7.22
N GLU A 327 -5.34 -24.82 -6.85
CA GLU A 327 -6.51 -24.24 -7.52
C GLU A 327 -6.57 -22.70 -7.31
N GLU A 328 -6.42 -22.25 -6.07
CA GLU A 328 -6.40 -20.81 -5.73
C GLU A 328 -5.24 -20.11 -6.46
N PHE A 329 -4.04 -20.71 -6.45
CA PHE A 329 -2.89 -20.19 -7.17
C PHE A 329 -3.15 -20.10 -8.67
N THR A 330 -3.71 -21.15 -9.27
CA THR A 330 -4.07 -21.15 -10.70
C THR A 330 -5.06 -20.02 -11.01
N ASN A 331 -6.08 -19.83 -10.17
CA ASN A 331 -7.10 -18.80 -10.37
C ASN A 331 -6.51 -17.37 -10.34
N VAL A 332 -5.62 -17.07 -9.39
CA VAL A 332 -4.98 -15.72 -9.35
C VAL A 332 -3.99 -15.51 -10.48
N CYS A 333 -3.42 -16.60 -11.05
CA CYS A 333 -2.50 -16.55 -12.18
C CYS A 333 -3.22 -16.46 -13.55
N MET A 334 -4.51 -16.79 -13.64
CA MET A 334 -5.25 -16.84 -14.90
C MET A 334 -5.14 -15.58 -15.78
N PRO A 335 -5.22 -14.34 -15.24
CA PRO A 335 -5.03 -13.14 -16.07
C PRO A 335 -3.64 -13.07 -16.74
N TYR A 336 -2.62 -13.63 -16.10
CA TYR A 336 -1.25 -13.67 -16.59
C TYR A 336 -1.03 -14.83 -17.56
N TYR A 337 -1.67 -15.99 -17.34
CA TYR A 337 -1.70 -17.10 -18.30
C TYR A 337 -2.35 -16.67 -19.62
N LYS A 338 -3.47 -15.96 -19.56
CA LYS A 338 -4.13 -15.42 -20.77
C LYS A 338 -3.26 -14.45 -21.55
N LYS A 339 -2.39 -13.67 -20.89
CA LYS A 339 -1.43 -12.79 -21.59
C LYS A 339 -0.41 -13.59 -22.42
N VAL A 340 -0.06 -14.80 -21.99
CA VAL A 340 0.93 -15.67 -22.68
C VAL A 340 0.28 -16.53 -23.74
N PHE A 341 -0.83 -17.16 -23.41
CA PHE A 341 -1.41 -18.23 -24.21
C PHE A 341 -2.65 -17.80 -25.01
N GLY A 342 -3.24 -16.62 -24.69
CA GLY A 342 -4.52 -16.20 -25.26
C GLY A 342 -5.63 -17.20 -24.88
N ASP A 343 -6.37 -17.67 -25.89
CA ASP A 343 -7.46 -18.64 -25.72
C ASP A 343 -7.01 -20.10 -25.95
N ARG A 344 -5.69 -20.36 -25.97
CA ARG A 344 -5.19 -21.75 -26.10
C ARG A 344 -5.49 -22.53 -24.84
N GLU A 345 -5.99 -23.75 -25.01
CA GLU A 345 -6.11 -24.69 -23.91
C GLU A 345 -4.72 -25.20 -23.50
N MET A 346 -4.38 -25.00 -22.23
CA MET A 346 -3.13 -25.44 -21.62
C MET A 346 -3.44 -26.15 -20.32
N PRO A 347 -2.57 -27.06 -19.84
CA PRO A 347 -2.74 -27.72 -18.56
C PRO A 347 -2.36 -26.76 -17.42
N PHE A 348 -3.18 -25.74 -17.18
CA PHE A 348 -2.89 -24.63 -16.23
C PHE A 348 -2.59 -25.12 -14.80
N GLU A 349 -3.18 -26.23 -14.41
CA GLU A 349 -2.92 -26.84 -13.07
C GLU A 349 -1.45 -27.29 -12.93
N LYS A 350 -0.85 -27.82 -14.00
CA LYS A 350 0.57 -28.21 -13.99
C LYS A 350 1.53 -27.03 -13.88
N PHE A 351 1.10 -25.85 -14.32
CA PHE A 351 1.93 -24.64 -14.11
C PHE A 351 2.03 -24.28 -12.62
N ALA A 352 1.01 -24.55 -11.79
CA ALA A 352 1.09 -24.32 -10.36
C ALA A 352 2.25 -25.11 -9.72
N GLU A 353 2.50 -26.34 -10.13
CA GLU A 353 3.55 -27.19 -9.59
C GLU A 353 4.96 -26.60 -9.77
N ILE A 354 5.20 -25.94 -10.90
CA ILE A 354 6.51 -25.38 -11.25
C ILE A 354 6.68 -23.90 -10.85
N LEU A 355 5.57 -23.15 -10.67
CA LEU A 355 5.59 -21.71 -10.41
C LEU A 355 5.42 -21.37 -8.94
N GLN A 356 4.50 -22.02 -8.22
CA GLN A 356 4.02 -21.58 -6.91
C GLN A 356 5.13 -21.33 -5.89
N LYS A 357 6.14 -22.19 -5.85
CA LYS A 357 7.28 -22.06 -4.92
C LYS A 357 8.31 -21.02 -5.33
N ARG A 358 8.22 -20.49 -6.55
CA ARG A 358 9.24 -19.61 -7.16
C ARG A 358 8.72 -18.21 -7.48
N THR A 359 7.42 -18.08 -7.58
CA THR A 359 6.76 -16.81 -7.91
C THR A 359 6.72 -15.92 -6.67
N THR A 360 7.27 -14.72 -6.80
CA THR A 360 7.19 -13.67 -5.79
C THR A 360 6.35 -12.49 -6.27
N LYS A 361 6.21 -12.32 -7.59
CA LYS A 361 5.33 -11.36 -8.24
C LYS A 361 4.55 -12.04 -9.36
N LEU A 362 3.25 -11.78 -9.44
CA LEU A 362 2.41 -12.35 -10.49
C LEU A 362 2.76 -11.82 -11.90
N THR A 363 3.30 -10.61 -11.97
CA THR A 363 3.75 -9.99 -13.22
C THR A 363 4.95 -10.67 -13.86
N ASP A 364 5.71 -11.50 -13.12
CA ASP A 364 6.85 -12.23 -13.64
C ASP A 364 6.43 -13.49 -14.44
N ILE A 365 5.20 -13.96 -14.22
CA ILE A 365 4.68 -15.19 -14.83
C ILE A 365 4.77 -15.21 -16.36
N PRO A 366 4.40 -14.14 -17.09
CA PRO A 366 4.52 -14.12 -18.55
C PRO A 366 5.95 -14.38 -19.05
N GLU A 367 6.95 -13.80 -18.39
CA GLU A 367 8.35 -14.03 -18.77
C GLU A 367 8.80 -15.46 -18.44
N MET A 368 8.33 -16.00 -17.30
CA MET A 368 8.64 -17.37 -16.88
C MET A 368 8.04 -18.42 -17.80
N LEU A 369 6.86 -18.15 -18.38
CA LEU A 369 6.12 -19.11 -19.19
C LEU A 369 6.20 -18.88 -20.71
N GLY A 370 6.72 -17.75 -21.17
CA GLY A 370 6.71 -17.39 -22.60
C GLY A 370 7.26 -18.46 -23.53
N PHE A 371 8.26 -19.22 -23.08
CA PHE A 371 8.84 -20.30 -23.88
C PHE A 371 7.88 -21.50 -24.10
N PHE A 372 6.85 -21.67 -23.28
CA PHE A 372 5.82 -22.69 -23.52
C PHE A 372 4.91 -22.31 -24.70
N ALA A 373 4.66 -21.01 -24.89
CA ALA A 373 3.86 -20.53 -26.02
C ALA A 373 4.63 -20.59 -27.34
N GLU A 374 5.91 -20.23 -27.32
CA GLU A 374 6.79 -20.21 -28.46
C GLU A 374 8.22 -20.49 -28.05
N LEU A 375 8.91 -21.44 -28.74
CA LEU A 375 10.32 -21.71 -28.48
C LEU A 375 11.15 -20.50 -28.93
N PRO A 376 11.86 -19.81 -28.03
CA PRO A 376 12.70 -18.68 -28.41
C PRO A 376 13.87 -19.10 -29.28
N GLU A 377 14.37 -18.16 -30.07
CA GLU A 377 15.68 -18.38 -30.71
C GLU A 377 16.78 -18.48 -29.64
N TYR A 378 17.67 -19.45 -29.78
CA TYR A 378 18.75 -19.69 -28.83
C TYR A 378 20.01 -20.21 -29.51
N ASP A 379 21.16 -19.94 -28.90
CA ASP A 379 22.46 -20.38 -29.36
C ASP A 379 22.77 -21.80 -28.88
N LYS A 380 23.47 -22.59 -29.71
CA LYS A 380 23.96 -23.91 -29.33
C LYS A 380 24.90 -23.92 -28.13
N GLU A 381 25.55 -22.80 -27.82
CA GLU A 381 26.39 -22.65 -26.63
C GLU A 381 25.62 -22.85 -25.31
N LEU A 382 24.29 -22.70 -25.28
CA LEU A 382 23.46 -23.00 -24.12
C LEU A 382 23.51 -24.48 -23.71
N PHE A 383 23.85 -25.40 -24.64
CA PHE A 383 24.02 -26.81 -24.30
C PHE A 383 25.27 -27.06 -23.44
N VAL A 384 26.23 -26.14 -23.43
CA VAL A 384 27.46 -26.27 -22.63
C VAL A 384 27.19 -25.95 -21.17
N ASN A 385 27.46 -26.89 -20.26
CA ASN A 385 27.29 -26.67 -18.82
C ASN A 385 28.29 -27.50 -18.00
N LYS A 386 29.18 -26.81 -17.30
CA LYS A 386 30.23 -27.45 -16.48
C LYS A 386 29.70 -28.33 -15.35
N LYS A 387 28.57 -27.88 -14.67
CA LYS A 387 27.98 -28.65 -13.58
C LYS A 387 27.32 -29.94 -14.08
N SER A 388 26.69 -29.88 -15.23
CA SER A 388 26.04 -31.01 -15.91
C SER A 388 27.03 -31.84 -16.72
N LYS A 389 28.28 -31.42 -16.85
CA LYS A 389 29.33 -32.05 -17.67
C LYS A 389 28.91 -32.22 -19.14
N THR A 390 28.24 -31.23 -19.69
CA THR A 390 27.84 -31.18 -21.11
C THR A 390 28.69 -30.20 -21.90
N ASN A 391 28.97 -30.54 -23.12
CA ASN A 391 29.69 -29.74 -24.11
C ASN A 391 29.15 -30.02 -25.55
N LEU A 392 29.66 -29.33 -26.55
CA LEU A 392 29.19 -29.47 -27.92
C LEU A 392 29.54 -30.84 -28.58
N GLU A 393 30.42 -31.65 -27.94
CA GLU A 393 30.74 -32.98 -28.46
C GLU A 393 29.77 -34.04 -27.92
N ASN A 394 29.42 -33.99 -26.63
CA ASN A 394 28.59 -35.01 -26.00
C ASN A 394 27.09 -34.66 -26.01
N ALA A 395 26.72 -33.36 -26.02
CA ALA A 395 25.31 -32.94 -26.02
C ALA A 395 24.51 -33.51 -27.24
N PRO A 396 25.02 -33.51 -28.49
CA PRO A 396 24.31 -34.11 -29.62
C PRO A 396 24.02 -35.59 -29.45
N VAL A 397 25.02 -36.35 -28.93
CA VAL A 397 24.88 -37.80 -28.73
C VAL A 397 23.85 -38.09 -27.63
N VAL A 398 23.91 -37.38 -26.52
CA VAL A 398 22.96 -37.53 -25.40
C VAL A 398 21.55 -37.13 -25.79
N LEU A 399 21.40 -36.02 -26.51
CA LEU A 399 20.08 -35.54 -26.93
C LEU A 399 19.42 -36.47 -27.94
N ARG A 400 20.20 -37.03 -28.89
CA ARG A 400 19.68 -38.00 -29.84
C ARG A 400 19.19 -39.28 -29.16
N GLU A 401 19.98 -39.84 -28.29
CA GLU A 401 19.58 -41.02 -27.50
C GLU A 401 18.32 -40.76 -26.69
N ALA A 402 18.25 -39.59 -25.99
CA ALA A 402 17.07 -39.18 -25.25
C ALA A 402 15.84 -39.03 -26.18
N TYR A 403 15.99 -38.42 -27.34
CA TYR A 403 14.93 -38.27 -28.36
C TYR A 403 14.35 -39.63 -28.78
N GLU A 404 15.22 -40.61 -29.18
CA GLU A 404 14.76 -41.91 -29.61
C GLU A 404 14.02 -42.69 -28.53
N ARG A 405 14.52 -42.63 -27.28
CA ARG A 405 13.86 -43.27 -26.15
C ARG A 405 12.50 -42.62 -25.79
N LEU A 406 12.46 -41.30 -25.76
CA LEU A 406 11.22 -40.56 -25.53
C LEU A 406 10.19 -40.79 -26.60
N LYS A 407 10.61 -40.86 -27.88
CA LYS A 407 9.76 -41.19 -29.02
C LYS A 407 9.13 -42.56 -28.91
N ALA A 408 9.81 -43.53 -28.32
CA ALA A 408 9.35 -44.91 -28.14
C ALA A 408 8.45 -45.12 -26.90
N LEU A 409 8.28 -44.10 -26.04
CA LEU A 409 7.44 -44.23 -24.85
C LEU A 409 6.00 -44.58 -25.18
N PRO A 410 5.38 -45.58 -24.54
CA PRO A 410 3.98 -45.90 -24.72
C PRO A 410 3.05 -44.84 -24.12
N THR A 411 3.43 -44.28 -22.96
CA THR A 411 2.69 -43.29 -22.22
C THR A 411 3.51 -42.02 -22.05
N TRP A 412 2.87 -40.85 -22.14
CA TRP A 412 3.52 -39.55 -21.99
C TRP A 412 2.97 -38.85 -20.74
N ASP A 413 3.66 -39.05 -19.63
CA ASP A 413 3.40 -38.42 -18.32
C ASP A 413 4.70 -38.18 -17.57
N ASN A 414 4.64 -37.41 -16.50
CA ASN A 414 5.79 -37.03 -15.69
C ASN A 414 6.64 -38.26 -15.26
N THR A 415 6.00 -39.31 -14.77
CA THR A 415 6.69 -40.51 -14.29
C THR A 415 7.37 -41.27 -15.43
N SER A 416 6.68 -41.50 -16.54
CA SER A 416 7.22 -42.22 -17.68
C SER A 416 8.41 -41.49 -18.32
N ILE A 417 8.32 -40.16 -18.44
CA ILE A 417 9.40 -39.30 -18.95
C ILE A 417 10.60 -39.32 -18.00
N HIS A 418 10.34 -39.16 -16.69
CA HIS A 418 11.38 -39.22 -15.66
C HIS A 418 12.13 -40.53 -15.70
N ASP A 419 11.44 -41.63 -15.63
CA ASP A 419 12.04 -42.97 -15.58
C ASP A 419 12.82 -43.29 -16.85
N CYS A 420 12.33 -42.87 -17.99
CA CYS A 420 13.03 -43.01 -19.26
C CYS A 420 14.39 -42.33 -19.25
N LEU A 421 14.43 -41.06 -18.82
CA LEU A 421 15.67 -40.26 -18.79
C LEU A 421 16.64 -40.70 -17.68
N ILE A 422 16.13 -41.10 -16.54
CA ILE A 422 16.96 -41.60 -15.43
C ILE A 422 17.55 -42.97 -15.77
N ASN A 423 16.76 -43.92 -16.32
CA ASN A 423 17.27 -45.22 -16.75
C ASN A 423 18.33 -45.08 -17.85
N MET A 424 18.15 -44.13 -18.78
CA MET A 424 19.18 -43.79 -19.77
C MET A 424 20.47 -43.33 -19.09
N ALA A 425 20.37 -42.47 -18.07
CA ALA A 425 21.55 -41.98 -17.35
C ALA A 425 22.29 -43.12 -16.66
N VAL A 426 21.56 -44.04 -16.00
CA VAL A 426 22.14 -45.23 -15.34
C VAL A 426 22.81 -46.15 -16.33
N GLU A 427 22.11 -46.54 -17.40
CA GLU A 427 22.63 -47.47 -18.43
C GLU A 427 23.87 -46.93 -19.13
N LYS A 428 23.96 -45.63 -19.33
CA LYS A 428 25.10 -44.98 -19.97
C LYS A 428 26.18 -44.51 -18.98
N GLU A 429 26.04 -44.81 -17.72
CA GLU A 429 26.95 -44.40 -16.65
C GLU A 429 27.14 -42.85 -16.61
N LEU A 430 26.08 -42.09 -16.97
CA LEU A 430 26.08 -40.64 -16.99
C LEU A 430 25.47 -40.07 -15.70
N LYS A 431 25.79 -38.83 -15.37
CA LYS A 431 25.06 -38.10 -14.34
C LYS A 431 23.69 -37.69 -14.87
N ASN A 432 22.66 -37.68 -14.01
CA ASN A 432 21.30 -37.21 -14.37
C ASN A 432 21.34 -35.84 -15.05
N GLY A 433 22.14 -34.89 -14.51
CA GLY A 433 22.29 -33.57 -15.11
C GLY A 433 22.86 -33.58 -16.54
N THR A 434 23.69 -34.58 -16.90
CA THR A 434 24.24 -34.73 -18.24
C THR A 434 23.16 -35.08 -19.26
N VAL A 435 22.14 -35.83 -18.84
CA VAL A 435 20.98 -36.18 -19.69
C VAL A 435 19.94 -35.05 -19.66
N MET A 436 19.60 -34.54 -18.47
CA MET A 436 18.52 -33.57 -18.30
C MET A 436 18.84 -32.19 -18.89
N TRP A 437 20.11 -31.76 -18.90
CA TRP A 437 20.47 -30.44 -19.37
C TRP A 437 20.22 -30.25 -20.87
N PRO A 438 20.72 -31.08 -21.79
CA PRO A 438 20.45 -30.93 -23.21
C PRO A 438 18.96 -31.02 -23.54
N VAL A 439 18.23 -31.93 -22.91
CA VAL A 439 16.78 -32.06 -23.08
C VAL A 439 16.06 -30.79 -22.71
N ARG A 440 16.40 -30.19 -21.54
CA ARG A 440 15.80 -28.95 -21.06
C ARG A 440 16.11 -27.77 -21.99
N ILE A 441 17.36 -27.62 -22.42
CA ILE A 441 17.75 -26.55 -23.35
C ILE A 441 17.00 -26.69 -24.67
N ALA A 442 16.94 -27.90 -25.25
CA ALA A 442 16.19 -28.11 -26.49
C ALA A 442 14.70 -27.79 -26.35
N ALA A 443 14.08 -28.18 -25.23
CA ALA A 443 12.66 -27.96 -24.97
C ALA A 443 12.31 -26.48 -24.64
N ALA A 444 13.20 -25.73 -23.98
CA ALA A 444 12.90 -24.40 -23.46
C ALA A 444 13.65 -23.25 -24.13
N GLY A 445 14.81 -23.50 -24.77
CA GLY A 445 15.69 -22.45 -25.31
C GLY A 445 16.29 -21.51 -24.28
N LYS A 446 16.24 -21.86 -22.96
CA LYS A 446 16.67 -21.03 -21.84
C LYS A 446 17.48 -21.83 -20.82
N THR A 447 18.44 -21.17 -20.18
CA THR A 447 19.23 -21.78 -19.09
C THR A 447 18.51 -21.77 -17.75
N VAL A 448 17.58 -20.83 -17.55
CA VAL A 448 16.77 -20.71 -16.34
C VAL A 448 15.30 -20.91 -16.71
N THR A 449 14.68 -21.88 -16.07
CA THR A 449 13.29 -22.27 -16.28
C THR A 449 12.58 -22.55 -14.96
N PRO A 450 11.27 -22.35 -14.84
CA PRO A 450 10.53 -22.62 -13.60
C PRO A 450 10.50 -24.12 -13.26
N GLY A 451 10.52 -25.02 -14.27
CA GLY A 451 10.58 -26.48 -14.12
C GLY A 451 11.88 -27.09 -14.66
N GLY A 452 12.12 -28.38 -14.37
CA GLY A 452 13.16 -29.19 -14.97
C GLY A 452 12.76 -29.73 -16.36
N ALA A 453 13.60 -30.57 -16.95
CA ALA A 453 13.33 -31.14 -18.26
C ALA A 453 12.03 -31.97 -18.28
N VAL A 454 11.79 -32.75 -17.23
CA VAL A 454 10.64 -33.65 -17.12
C VAL A 454 9.31 -32.87 -17.10
N GLU A 455 9.21 -31.91 -16.18
CA GLU A 455 8.00 -31.09 -16.04
C GLU A 455 7.72 -30.29 -17.31
N ILE A 456 8.76 -29.77 -17.98
CA ILE A 456 8.62 -29.02 -19.22
C ILE A 456 8.08 -29.94 -20.35
N LEU A 457 8.62 -31.14 -20.52
CA LEU A 457 8.16 -32.09 -21.54
C LEU A 457 6.73 -32.56 -21.26
N ASP A 458 6.39 -32.81 -19.98
CA ASP A 458 5.04 -33.22 -19.57
C ASP A 458 3.99 -32.12 -19.86
N ILE A 459 4.33 -30.86 -19.63
CA ILE A 459 3.44 -29.70 -19.90
C ILE A 459 3.31 -29.45 -21.43
N LEU A 460 4.42 -29.50 -22.18
CA LEU A 460 4.40 -29.32 -23.65
C LEU A 460 3.62 -30.41 -24.38
N GLY A 461 3.53 -31.60 -23.80
CA GLY A 461 2.98 -32.76 -24.45
C GLY A 461 3.96 -33.39 -25.47
N ARG A 462 3.62 -34.56 -25.94
CA ARG A 462 4.50 -35.41 -26.76
C ARG A 462 4.93 -34.77 -28.05
N GLU A 463 3.97 -34.28 -28.81
CA GLU A 463 4.19 -33.76 -30.16
C GLU A 463 5.15 -32.55 -30.17
N GLU A 464 4.80 -31.53 -29.38
CA GLU A 464 5.61 -30.32 -29.29
C GLU A 464 6.99 -30.59 -28.65
N SER A 465 7.06 -31.48 -27.66
CA SER A 465 8.34 -31.88 -27.05
C SER A 465 9.28 -32.50 -28.07
N LEU A 466 8.83 -33.50 -28.84
CA LEU A 466 9.67 -34.17 -29.82
C LEU A 466 10.09 -33.21 -30.92
N LYS A 467 9.22 -32.35 -31.40
CA LYS A 467 9.53 -31.30 -32.38
C LYS A 467 10.66 -30.39 -31.90
N ARG A 468 10.60 -29.94 -30.63
CA ARG A 468 11.65 -29.08 -30.04
C ARG A 468 12.97 -29.79 -29.85
N LEU A 469 12.94 -31.07 -29.50
CA LEU A 469 14.15 -31.88 -29.41
C LEU A 469 14.81 -32.05 -30.80
N GLU A 470 14.02 -32.23 -31.88
CA GLU A 470 14.52 -32.25 -33.26
C GLU A 470 15.20 -30.94 -33.65
N ILE A 471 14.56 -29.78 -33.33
CA ILE A 471 15.18 -28.46 -33.55
C ILE A 471 16.49 -28.34 -32.79
N GLY A 472 16.55 -28.85 -31.54
CA GLY A 472 17.77 -28.88 -30.76
C GLY A 472 18.88 -29.69 -31.37
N LEU A 473 18.56 -30.86 -31.94
CA LEU A 473 19.49 -31.71 -32.68
C LEU A 473 20.01 -31.01 -33.95
N GLU A 474 19.13 -30.40 -34.75
CA GLU A 474 19.51 -29.62 -35.93
C GLU A 474 20.48 -28.50 -35.60
N LYS A 475 20.24 -27.75 -34.51
CA LYS A 475 21.15 -26.68 -34.03
C LYS A 475 22.53 -27.22 -33.60
N LEU A 476 22.59 -28.45 -33.13
CA LEU A 476 23.84 -29.12 -32.78
C LEU A 476 24.54 -29.78 -33.97
N GLY A 477 23.91 -29.76 -35.14
CA GLY A 477 24.43 -30.41 -36.38
C GLY A 477 24.37 -31.93 -36.32
N ALA A 478 23.40 -32.46 -35.59
CA ALA A 478 23.25 -33.88 -35.33
C ALA A 478 22.01 -34.46 -36.08
#